data_2671a5f3295e57b7efddfcc6d4279572
#
_entry.id   2671a5f3295e57b7efddfcc6d4279572
#
_cell.length_a   1.000
_cell.length_b   1.000
_cell.length_c   1.000
_cell.angle_alpha   90.00
_cell.angle_beta   90.00
_cell.angle_gamma   90.00
#
_symmetry.space_group_name_H-M   'P 1'
#
loop_
_entity.id
_entity.type
_entity.pdbx_description
1 polymer ?
#
loop_
_entity_poly.entity_id
_entity_poly.type
_entity_poly.pdbx_seq_one_letter_code
_entity_poly.pdbx_strand_id
1 'polypeptide(L)'
;MTRKAGRANGAVVLAVFGLAALGMGSAVCAAQAATGGTGWTADQDHANMMQQLGIEALRPGPSGDENAPNHANYDESKANPYPKIPDPLTLDNGQKVTTAAEWWHERRPQLVKELSEYVYGDVPANVPTVHWTVTAVDHERIGFRPVIAKDLIGEVDNAGDPAITVKIHMTLVTPENAKGPVPVLMMFGPAGFPSPHEPSPEEFARINAAWKTMMTAQDGTLAQVFADHPAWEPFHATPFRFPQMNADGGLPNTWQLINDGWGFVLIDPNTIQEDNGAGMRRGIIGLTNKGEPRTPEQWGALRAWAWGAGQGLNYLETDPAVDAKHVGIEGVSRYGKAALVTMAYDQRFAMVLVGSSGKGGATLLRRNFGEAVESLTGGEYYWMAGNFMKYGASKAKFGSMNPGDIPVDSNELIALCAPRLTFISYGSPAKGDAKWLDHEGSYMATVDANRVFLLLGAKGLTMDGQPYTGPMPPINKGILDGQLAWRQHDGGHTDAPNMVYFIAWADKWIGHGARQ
;
A
#
# COMPACT_ATOMS: atom_id res chain seq x y z
N MET A 1 35.23 -58.53 -47.88
CA MET A 1 34.98 -57.51 -48.87
C MET A 1 34.06 -56.45 -48.29
N THR A 2 34.62 -55.33 -48.07
CA THR A 2 34.09 -54.19 -47.36
C THR A 2 33.16 -53.33 -48.20
N ARG A 3 31.99 -52.93 -47.64
CA ARG A 3 31.26 -51.79 -48.15
C ARG A 3 30.97 -50.84 -47.00
N LYS A 4 31.54 -49.64 -47.12
CA LYS A 4 31.30 -48.48 -46.22
C LYS A 4 29.90 -47.91 -46.48
N ALA A 5 29.14 -47.70 -45.45
CA ALA A 5 27.94 -46.85 -45.44
C ALA A 5 28.28 -45.52 -44.77
N GLY A 6 28.04 -44.41 -45.49
CA GLY A 6 28.28 -43.06 -45.00
C GLY A 6 27.19 -42.62 -44.01
N ARG A 7 27.63 -42.03 -42.95
CA ARG A 7 26.77 -41.34 -41.99
C ARG A 7 26.63 -39.88 -42.40
N ALA A 8 25.39 -39.44 -42.58
CA ALA A 8 25.05 -38.03 -42.65
C ALA A 8 24.98 -37.44 -41.24
N ASN A 9 25.80 -36.45 -40.98
CA ASN A 9 25.76 -35.69 -39.74
C ASN A 9 24.62 -34.64 -39.81
N GLY A 10 23.54 -34.87 -39.06
CA GLY A 10 22.58 -33.85 -38.75
C GLY A 10 23.04 -33.10 -37.48
N ALA A 11 23.45 -31.87 -37.64
CA ALA A 11 23.77 -31.02 -36.53
C ALA A 11 22.48 -30.55 -35.85
N VAL A 12 22.24 -31.06 -34.63
CA VAL A 12 21.24 -30.51 -33.73
C VAL A 12 21.86 -29.30 -33.04
N VAL A 13 21.35 -28.13 -33.38
CA VAL A 13 21.69 -26.89 -32.65
C VAL A 13 20.91 -26.92 -31.34
N LEU A 14 21.58 -27.26 -30.24
CA LEU A 14 21.09 -27.00 -28.89
C LEU A 14 21.27 -25.51 -28.59
N ALA A 15 20.17 -24.78 -28.59
CA ALA A 15 20.14 -23.44 -27.99
C ALA A 15 20.25 -23.58 -26.46
N VAL A 16 21.42 -23.34 -25.92
CA VAL A 16 21.66 -23.21 -24.49
C VAL A 16 21.11 -21.85 -24.09
N PHE A 17 19.94 -21.80 -23.45
CA PHE A 17 19.50 -20.63 -22.71
C PHE A 17 20.35 -20.53 -21.45
N GLY A 18 21.34 -19.65 -21.51
CA GLY A 18 22.08 -19.23 -20.33
C GLY A 18 21.13 -18.50 -19.38
N LEU A 19 20.89 -19.07 -18.19
CA LEU A 19 20.35 -18.32 -17.07
C LEU A 19 21.39 -17.26 -16.66
N ALA A 20 21.16 -16.04 -17.11
CA ALA A 20 21.78 -14.90 -16.48
C ALA A 20 21.06 -14.69 -15.13
N ALA A 21 21.73 -15.05 -14.04
CA ALA A 21 21.36 -14.60 -12.71
C ALA A 21 21.48 -13.08 -12.70
N LEU A 22 20.38 -12.39 -12.96
CA LEU A 22 20.24 -10.96 -12.70
C LEU A 22 20.16 -10.81 -11.18
N GLY A 23 21.30 -10.41 -10.59
CA GLY A 23 21.34 -9.83 -9.27
C GLY A 23 20.36 -8.65 -9.26
N MET A 24 19.33 -8.73 -8.40
CA MET A 24 18.51 -7.60 -8.05
C MET A 24 19.38 -6.65 -7.21
N GLY A 25 20.26 -5.92 -7.90
CA GLY A 25 20.74 -4.66 -7.38
C GLY A 25 19.54 -3.75 -7.24
N SER A 26 19.45 -3.10 -6.10
CA SER A 26 18.49 -2.04 -5.79
C SER A 26 18.34 -1.15 -7.03
N ALA A 27 17.25 -1.33 -7.77
CA ALA A 27 16.85 -0.38 -8.77
C ALA A 27 16.44 0.88 -8.01
N VAL A 28 17.40 1.78 -7.82
CA VAL A 28 17.10 3.18 -7.67
C VAL A 28 16.27 3.50 -8.92
N CYS A 29 14.96 3.61 -8.76
CA CYS A 29 14.11 4.19 -9.77
C CYS A 29 14.67 5.58 -10.04
N ALA A 30 15.46 5.70 -11.09
CA ALA A 30 15.77 7.00 -11.67
C ALA A 30 14.42 7.58 -12.08
N ALA A 31 13.93 8.52 -11.28
CA ALA A 31 12.79 9.33 -11.61
C ALA A 31 13.04 9.91 -13.01
N GLN A 32 12.17 9.60 -13.96
CA GLN A 32 12.15 10.31 -15.23
C GLN A 32 12.04 11.80 -14.91
N ALA A 33 13.11 12.54 -15.16
CA ALA A 33 13.10 13.97 -15.06
C ALA A 33 12.05 14.51 -16.02
N ALA A 34 10.97 15.03 -15.48
CA ALA A 34 10.00 15.82 -16.21
C ALA A 34 10.78 17.05 -16.74
N THR A 35 11.01 17.09 -18.05
CA THR A 35 11.59 18.22 -18.76
C THR A 35 10.61 19.37 -18.76
N GLY A 36 10.87 20.39 -17.96
CA GLY A 36 10.13 21.66 -18.03
C GLY A 36 10.31 22.56 -16.82
N GLY A 37 11.26 23.50 -16.89
CA GLY A 37 11.37 24.62 -15.98
C GLY A 37 12.42 24.45 -14.90
N THR A 38 13.05 25.58 -14.53
CA THR A 38 14.00 25.76 -13.41
C THR A 38 13.33 25.36 -12.09
N GLY A 39 13.17 24.04 -11.86
CA GLY A 39 12.33 23.50 -10.81
C GLY A 39 13.10 23.37 -9.50
N TRP A 40 12.42 23.62 -8.42
CA TRP A 40 12.78 23.26 -7.07
C TRP A 40 13.17 21.78 -6.99
N THR A 41 14.37 21.48 -6.48
CA THR A 41 14.88 20.11 -6.38
C THR A 41 14.58 19.50 -4.99
N ALA A 42 14.67 18.18 -4.87
CA ALA A 42 14.55 17.52 -3.57
C ALA A 42 15.61 18.00 -2.58
N ASP A 43 16.85 18.21 -3.04
CA ASP A 43 17.92 18.73 -2.20
C ASP A 43 17.64 20.16 -1.73
N GLN A 44 17.06 21.01 -2.58
CA GLN A 44 16.66 22.36 -2.20
C GLN A 44 15.53 22.36 -1.18
N ASP A 45 14.53 21.48 -1.32
CA ASP A 45 13.45 21.35 -0.36
C ASP A 45 13.96 20.82 0.99
N HIS A 46 14.82 19.81 0.97
CA HIS A 46 15.45 19.26 2.16
C HIS A 46 16.29 20.31 2.89
N ALA A 47 17.15 21.03 2.16
CA ALA A 47 17.98 22.10 2.72
C ALA A 47 17.14 23.26 3.30
N ASN A 48 16.05 23.63 2.62
CA ASN A 48 15.12 24.64 3.11
C ASN A 48 14.47 24.19 4.43
N MET A 49 14.01 22.95 4.55
CA MET A 49 13.42 22.43 5.77
C MET A 49 14.45 22.40 6.91
N MET A 50 15.69 21.95 6.64
CA MET A 50 16.78 22.02 7.62
C MET A 50 17.04 23.45 8.11
N GLN A 51 17.03 24.42 7.19
CA GLN A 51 17.22 25.84 7.53
C GLN A 51 16.10 26.36 8.42
N GLN A 52 14.83 26.07 8.10
CA GLN A 52 13.68 26.47 8.91
C GLN A 52 13.77 25.91 10.33
N LEU A 53 14.21 24.65 10.46
CA LEU A 53 14.38 23.98 11.76
C LEU A 53 15.66 24.37 12.50
N GLY A 54 16.59 25.07 11.86
CA GLY A 54 17.91 25.37 12.43
C GLY A 54 18.80 24.13 12.60
N ILE A 55 18.63 23.13 11.73
CA ILE A 55 19.46 21.92 11.68
C ILE A 55 20.68 22.22 10.83
N GLU A 56 21.87 22.01 11.39
CA GLU A 56 23.16 22.18 10.70
C GLU A 56 23.67 20.88 10.10
N ALA A 57 23.39 19.75 10.75
CA ALA A 57 23.75 18.42 10.24
C ALA A 57 22.79 17.34 10.75
N LEU A 58 22.49 16.39 9.86
CA LEU A 58 21.78 15.15 10.17
C LEU A 58 22.78 13.99 10.32
N ARG A 59 22.41 12.98 11.08
CA ARG A 59 23.10 11.69 11.05
C ARG A 59 22.82 11.01 9.71
N PRO A 60 23.85 10.39 9.09
CA PRO A 60 23.63 9.63 7.86
C PRO A 60 22.74 8.40 8.13
N GLY A 61 21.81 8.14 7.24
CA GLY A 61 21.03 6.90 7.28
C GLY A 61 21.92 5.67 7.03
N PRO A 62 21.57 4.51 7.61
CA PRO A 62 22.28 3.28 7.32
C PRO A 62 21.99 2.81 5.89
N SER A 63 22.94 2.09 5.30
CA SER A 63 22.76 1.43 4.01
C SER A 63 22.02 0.10 4.20
N GLY A 64 21.08 -0.18 3.29
CA GLY A 64 20.44 -1.50 3.18
C GLY A 64 21.35 -2.57 2.58
N ASP A 65 22.46 -2.17 1.94
CA ASP A 65 23.49 -3.10 1.46
C ASP A 65 24.33 -3.57 2.64
N GLU A 66 24.22 -4.85 2.98
CA GLU A 66 24.95 -5.47 4.10
C GLU A 66 26.48 -5.45 3.94
N ASN A 67 26.98 -5.18 2.72
CA ASN A 67 28.42 -5.03 2.45
C ASN A 67 28.92 -3.58 2.57
N ALA A 68 28.04 -2.61 2.71
CA ALA A 68 28.43 -1.22 2.85
C ALA A 68 29.08 -0.95 4.23
N PRO A 69 30.07 -0.05 4.32
CA PRO A 69 30.71 0.28 5.61
C PRO A 69 29.73 0.82 6.67
N ASN A 70 28.64 1.46 6.23
CA ASN A 70 27.57 2.00 7.07
C ASN A 70 26.29 1.15 6.96
N HIS A 71 26.39 -0.17 6.76
CA HIS A 71 25.24 -1.05 6.66
C HIS A 71 24.36 -0.95 7.92
N ALA A 72 23.06 -1.25 7.74
CA ALA A 72 22.10 -1.28 8.83
C ALA A 72 22.47 -2.32 9.89
N ASN A 73 22.07 -2.05 11.13
CA ASN A 73 22.19 -3.06 12.18
C ASN A 73 21.18 -4.20 11.94
N TYR A 74 21.66 -5.43 11.95
CA TYR A 74 20.85 -6.65 11.91
C TYR A 74 21.15 -7.58 13.08
N ASP A 75 21.82 -7.07 14.13
CA ASP A 75 22.11 -7.75 15.38
C ASP A 75 21.02 -7.40 16.40
N GLU A 76 20.17 -8.37 16.71
CA GLU A 76 19.03 -8.20 17.62
C GLU A 76 19.47 -7.76 19.02
N SER A 77 20.68 -8.17 19.48
CA SER A 77 21.22 -7.75 20.77
C SER A 77 21.48 -6.24 20.88
N LYS A 78 21.56 -5.55 19.73
CA LYS A 78 21.76 -4.09 19.61
C LYS A 78 20.50 -3.34 19.16
N ALA A 79 19.41 -4.07 18.94
CA ALA A 79 18.21 -3.52 18.33
C ALA A 79 17.43 -2.53 19.23
N ASN A 80 17.58 -2.61 20.54
CA ASN A 80 16.80 -1.81 21.49
C ASN A 80 17.64 -0.82 22.31
N PRO A 81 18.30 0.18 21.68
CA PRO A 81 19.06 1.19 22.42
C PRO A 81 18.14 2.11 23.26
N TYR A 82 16.85 2.19 22.91
CA TYR A 82 15.81 2.97 23.58
C TYR A 82 14.66 2.04 23.97
N PRO A 83 14.80 1.20 25.02
CA PRO A 83 13.87 0.12 25.31
C PRO A 83 12.51 0.56 25.85
N LYS A 84 12.41 1.83 26.31
CA LYS A 84 11.15 2.38 26.81
C LYS A 84 10.34 2.95 25.65
N ILE A 85 9.31 2.23 25.22
CA ILE A 85 8.33 2.71 24.24
C ILE A 85 7.26 3.57 24.94
N PRO A 86 6.67 4.57 24.26
CA PRO A 86 5.54 5.34 24.79
C PRO A 86 4.36 4.43 25.11
N ASP A 87 3.67 4.73 26.19
CA ASP A 87 2.51 3.96 26.61
C ASP A 87 1.21 4.55 26.04
N PRO A 88 0.50 3.86 25.14
CA PRO A 88 -0.72 4.38 24.53
C PRO A 88 -1.85 4.61 25.55
N LEU A 89 -1.75 4.03 26.74
CA LEU A 89 -2.71 4.18 27.83
C LEU A 89 -2.20 5.09 28.97
N THR A 90 -1.39 6.09 28.64
CA THR A 90 -0.94 7.10 29.60
C THR A 90 -1.11 8.49 29.00
N LEU A 91 -1.84 9.38 29.70
CA LEU A 91 -2.02 10.77 29.30
C LEU A 91 -0.70 11.55 29.47
N ASP A 92 -0.59 12.71 28.80
CA ASP A 92 0.60 13.59 28.88
C ASP A 92 0.90 14.06 30.33
N ASN A 93 -0.12 14.11 31.18
CA ASN A 93 0.03 14.43 32.60
C ASN A 93 0.45 13.23 33.48
N GLY A 94 0.66 12.05 32.87
CA GLY A 94 1.06 10.82 33.55
C GLY A 94 -0.09 9.95 34.09
N GLN A 95 -1.34 10.41 34.00
CA GLN A 95 -2.50 9.62 34.42
C GLN A 95 -2.73 8.42 33.47
N LYS A 96 -3.18 7.30 34.06
CA LYS A 96 -3.50 6.09 33.29
C LYS A 96 -4.90 6.18 32.72
N VAL A 97 -5.02 5.79 31.46
CA VAL A 97 -6.29 5.59 30.75
C VAL A 97 -6.80 4.20 31.07
N THR A 98 -7.94 4.12 31.71
CA THR A 98 -8.53 2.87 32.23
C THR A 98 -9.91 2.59 31.68
N THR A 99 -10.52 3.55 30.98
CA THR A 99 -11.86 3.45 30.40
C THR A 99 -11.88 3.83 28.93
N ALA A 100 -12.84 3.29 28.19
CA ALA A 100 -13.09 3.68 26.80
C ALA A 100 -13.40 5.19 26.67
N ALA A 101 -14.09 5.78 27.66
CA ALA A 101 -14.42 7.21 27.65
C ALA A 101 -13.15 8.08 27.72
N GLU A 102 -12.23 7.78 28.63
CA GLU A 102 -10.93 8.48 28.72
C GLU A 102 -10.12 8.32 27.43
N TRP A 103 -10.14 7.10 26.82
CA TRP A 103 -9.51 6.91 25.52
C TRP A 103 -10.08 7.85 24.45
N TRP A 104 -11.41 7.84 24.26
CA TRP A 104 -12.03 8.58 23.17
C TRP A 104 -11.99 10.10 23.36
N HIS A 105 -12.12 10.59 24.60
CA HIS A 105 -12.24 12.02 24.88
C HIS A 105 -10.92 12.68 25.25
N GLU A 106 -9.92 11.91 25.70
CA GLU A 106 -8.66 12.48 26.19
C GLU A 106 -7.45 11.92 25.43
N ARG A 107 -7.12 10.63 25.55
CA ARG A 107 -5.84 10.11 25.03
C ARG A 107 -5.79 10.08 23.50
N ARG A 108 -6.83 9.59 22.84
CA ARG A 108 -6.86 9.56 21.37
C ARG A 108 -6.66 10.95 20.75
N PRO A 109 -7.33 12.03 21.17
CA PRO A 109 -7.05 13.39 20.71
C PRO A 109 -5.60 13.86 20.95
N GLN A 110 -4.99 13.52 22.11
CA GLN A 110 -3.58 13.81 22.37
C GLN A 110 -2.69 13.11 21.34
N LEU A 111 -2.86 11.79 21.14
CA LEU A 111 -2.07 11.02 20.18
C LEU A 111 -2.21 11.51 18.75
N VAL A 112 -3.43 11.86 18.32
CA VAL A 112 -3.65 12.45 16.98
C VAL A 112 -2.87 13.73 16.83
N LYS A 113 -2.89 14.61 17.84
CA LYS A 113 -2.14 15.86 17.83
C LYS A 113 -0.63 15.61 17.82
N GLU A 114 -0.12 14.74 18.68
CA GLU A 114 1.30 14.44 18.78
C GLU A 114 1.86 13.78 17.50
N LEU A 115 1.14 12.79 16.94
CA LEU A 115 1.52 12.16 15.68
C LEU A 115 1.48 13.15 14.51
N SER A 116 0.52 14.11 14.51
CA SER A 116 0.52 15.19 13.54
C SER A 116 1.73 16.12 13.75
N GLU A 117 1.93 16.63 14.96
CA GLU A 117 2.97 17.62 15.24
C GLU A 117 4.38 17.08 14.97
N TYR A 118 4.64 15.82 15.35
CA TYR A 118 6.00 15.29 15.39
C TYR A 118 6.33 14.31 14.26
N VAL A 119 5.31 13.70 13.60
CA VAL A 119 5.56 12.60 12.67
C VAL A 119 5.00 12.84 11.27
N TYR A 120 3.68 13.06 11.12
CA TYR A 120 3.04 13.06 9.80
C TYR A 120 2.62 14.44 9.28
N GLY A 121 2.51 15.42 10.16
CA GLY A 121 2.08 16.79 9.88
C GLY A 121 0.56 16.99 9.86
N ASP A 122 0.17 18.25 10.00
CA ASP A 122 -1.22 18.65 10.01
C ASP A 122 -1.75 18.87 8.60
N VAL A 123 -2.96 18.37 8.34
CA VAL A 123 -3.74 18.75 7.15
C VAL A 123 -4.26 20.17 7.38
N PRO A 124 -4.03 21.12 6.43
CA PRO A 124 -4.53 22.48 6.59
C PRO A 124 -6.05 22.52 6.74
N ALA A 125 -6.55 23.41 7.62
CA ALA A 125 -7.99 23.55 7.85
C ALA A 125 -8.76 24.04 6.61
N ASN A 126 -8.07 24.71 5.68
CA ASN A 126 -8.60 25.24 4.43
C ASN A 126 -8.27 24.36 3.21
N VAL A 127 -8.06 23.06 3.41
CA VAL A 127 -7.81 22.13 2.29
C VAL A 127 -8.99 22.20 1.30
N PRO A 128 -8.71 22.30 -0.01
CA PRO A 128 -9.76 22.47 -1.01
C PRO A 128 -10.71 21.27 -1.11
N THR A 129 -11.93 21.51 -1.57
CA THR A 129 -12.92 20.47 -1.88
C THR A 129 -12.52 19.68 -3.12
N VAL A 130 -13.00 18.44 -3.21
CA VAL A 130 -12.79 17.55 -4.36
C VAL A 130 -14.14 17.26 -5.01
N HIS A 131 -14.21 17.47 -6.33
CA HIS A 131 -15.39 17.17 -7.14
C HIS A 131 -15.13 15.91 -7.97
N TRP A 132 -15.88 14.86 -7.69
CA TRP A 132 -15.73 13.58 -8.37
C TRP A 132 -16.59 13.49 -9.63
N THR A 133 -15.98 13.00 -10.72
CA THR A 133 -16.65 12.71 -11.99
C THR A 133 -16.31 11.30 -12.42
N VAL A 134 -17.32 10.51 -12.77
CA VAL A 134 -17.14 9.24 -13.46
C VAL A 134 -16.86 9.53 -14.93
N THR A 135 -15.67 9.20 -15.39
CA THR A 135 -15.21 9.50 -16.76
C THR A 135 -15.46 8.35 -17.73
N ALA A 136 -15.50 7.13 -17.22
CA ALA A 136 -15.85 5.92 -17.98
C ALA A 136 -16.56 4.90 -17.08
N VAL A 137 -17.42 4.10 -17.71
CA VAL A 137 -18.04 2.92 -17.10
C VAL A 137 -17.92 1.78 -18.10
N ASP A 138 -17.22 0.73 -17.72
CA ASP A 138 -16.93 -0.40 -18.59
C ASP A 138 -17.44 -1.70 -17.97
N HIS A 139 -18.00 -2.57 -18.81
CA HIS A 139 -18.38 -3.92 -18.46
C HIS A 139 -17.25 -4.86 -18.85
N GLU A 140 -16.55 -5.36 -17.87
CA GLU A 140 -15.30 -6.09 -18.02
C GLU A 140 -15.35 -7.46 -17.35
N ARG A 141 -14.26 -8.17 -17.37
CA ARG A 141 -14.13 -9.47 -16.69
C ARG A 141 -12.81 -9.57 -15.94
N ILE A 142 -12.90 -10.09 -14.73
CA ILE A 142 -11.73 -10.58 -13.98
C ILE A 142 -11.86 -12.10 -13.91
N GLY A 143 -11.05 -12.81 -14.70
CA GLY A 143 -11.23 -14.24 -14.94
C GLY A 143 -12.61 -14.55 -15.53
N PHE A 144 -13.39 -15.35 -14.83
CA PHE A 144 -14.76 -15.69 -15.25
C PHE A 144 -15.85 -14.78 -14.62
N ARG A 145 -15.46 -13.85 -13.76
CA ARG A 145 -16.38 -12.96 -13.06
C ARG A 145 -16.63 -11.69 -13.88
N PRO A 146 -17.87 -11.41 -14.29
CA PRO A 146 -18.19 -10.12 -14.88
C PRO A 146 -18.14 -9.03 -13.80
N VAL A 147 -17.60 -7.88 -14.17
CA VAL A 147 -17.43 -6.73 -13.29
C VAL A 147 -17.85 -5.44 -13.98
N ILE A 148 -18.22 -4.45 -13.19
CA ILE A 148 -18.38 -3.07 -13.63
C ILE A 148 -17.17 -2.29 -13.13
N ALA A 149 -16.42 -1.68 -14.04
CA ALA A 149 -15.32 -0.79 -13.76
C ALA A 149 -15.74 0.66 -14.00
N LYS A 150 -15.48 1.54 -13.05
CA LYS A 150 -15.72 2.98 -13.15
C LYS A 150 -14.39 3.70 -13.00
N ASP A 151 -13.98 4.42 -14.02
CA ASP A 151 -12.86 5.35 -13.91
C ASP A 151 -13.35 6.70 -13.43
N LEU A 152 -12.63 7.27 -12.46
CA LEU A 152 -13.03 8.49 -11.77
C LEU A 152 -11.88 9.48 -11.71
N ILE A 153 -12.24 10.73 -11.88
CA ILE A 153 -11.36 11.88 -11.64
C ILE A 153 -11.95 12.74 -10.53
N GLY A 154 -11.17 12.90 -9.46
CA GLY A 154 -11.45 13.86 -8.39
C GLY A 154 -10.72 15.17 -8.67
N GLU A 155 -11.42 16.17 -9.20
CA GLU A 155 -10.84 17.50 -9.42
C GLU A 155 -10.83 18.27 -8.11
N VAL A 156 -9.62 18.65 -7.68
CA VAL A 156 -9.42 19.46 -6.48
C VAL A 156 -9.61 20.93 -6.86
N ASP A 157 -10.46 21.66 -6.12
CA ASP A 157 -10.65 23.09 -6.33
C ASP A 157 -9.30 23.83 -6.17
N ASN A 158 -8.87 24.49 -7.22
CA ASN A 158 -7.61 25.23 -7.28
C ASN A 158 -7.79 26.76 -7.38
N ALA A 159 -8.97 27.29 -7.02
CA ALA A 159 -9.22 28.73 -7.06
C ALA A 159 -8.22 29.54 -6.22
N GLY A 160 -7.62 28.92 -5.19
CA GLY A 160 -6.60 29.53 -4.35
C GLY A 160 -5.23 29.71 -5.02
N ASP A 161 -4.90 28.83 -6.00
CA ASP A 161 -3.70 28.90 -6.86
C ASP A 161 -3.96 28.16 -8.19
N PRO A 162 -4.49 28.84 -9.21
CA PRO A 162 -4.81 28.23 -10.51
C PRO A 162 -3.60 27.69 -11.29
N ALA A 163 -2.38 28.02 -10.87
CA ALA A 163 -1.17 27.49 -11.48
C ALA A 163 -0.91 26.01 -11.13
N ILE A 164 -1.49 25.53 -10.03
CA ILE A 164 -1.36 24.14 -9.58
C ILE A 164 -2.70 23.42 -9.77
N THR A 165 -2.67 22.34 -10.54
CA THR A 165 -3.85 21.49 -10.77
C THR A 165 -3.60 20.12 -10.15
N VAL A 166 -4.57 19.64 -9.35
CA VAL A 166 -4.54 18.30 -8.76
C VAL A 166 -5.79 17.55 -9.23
N LYS A 167 -5.58 16.39 -9.85
CA LYS A 167 -6.64 15.51 -10.30
C LYS A 167 -6.37 14.11 -9.73
N ILE A 168 -7.16 13.72 -8.77
CA ILE A 168 -7.03 12.40 -8.12
C ILE A 168 -7.61 11.34 -9.06
N HIS A 169 -6.79 10.38 -9.47
CA HIS A 169 -7.22 9.27 -10.29
C HIS A 169 -7.61 8.08 -9.43
N MET A 170 -8.80 7.56 -9.66
CA MET A 170 -9.34 6.41 -8.94
C MET A 170 -10.14 5.52 -9.88
N THR A 171 -10.03 4.19 -9.72
CA THR A 171 -10.84 3.20 -10.44
C THR A 171 -11.57 2.34 -9.43
N LEU A 172 -12.90 2.30 -9.50
CA LEU A 172 -13.75 1.42 -8.70
C LEU A 172 -14.18 0.22 -9.55
N VAL A 173 -13.99 -0.99 -9.04
CA VAL A 173 -14.42 -2.23 -9.69
C VAL A 173 -15.30 -3.03 -8.74
N THR A 174 -16.50 -3.39 -9.19
CA THR A 174 -17.45 -4.19 -8.41
C THR A 174 -17.97 -5.38 -9.22
N PRO A 175 -18.31 -6.51 -8.57
CA PRO A 175 -18.97 -7.63 -9.26
C PRO A 175 -20.29 -7.18 -9.90
N GLU A 176 -20.46 -7.41 -11.20
CA GLU A 176 -21.66 -6.99 -11.95
C GLU A 176 -22.95 -7.70 -11.45
N ASN A 177 -22.83 -8.95 -11.04
CA ASN A 177 -23.96 -9.78 -10.60
C ASN A 177 -24.19 -9.73 -9.08
N ALA A 178 -23.63 -8.75 -8.37
CA ALA A 178 -23.86 -8.58 -6.94
C ALA A 178 -25.34 -8.31 -6.65
N LYS A 179 -25.89 -8.95 -5.61
CA LYS A 179 -27.31 -8.79 -5.21
C LYS A 179 -27.56 -7.54 -4.36
N GLY A 180 -26.56 -6.75 -4.10
CA GLY A 180 -26.60 -5.54 -3.29
C GLY A 180 -25.23 -4.90 -3.17
N PRO A 181 -25.09 -3.85 -2.35
CA PRO A 181 -23.78 -3.22 -2.10
C PRO A 181 -22.77 -4.24 -1.58
N VAL A 182 -21.52 -4.13 -2.05
CA VAL A 182 -20.42 -5.03 -1.66
C VAL A 182 -19.39 -4.32 -0.80
N PRO A 183 -18.71 -5.02 0.13
CA PRO A 183 -17.52 -4.48 0.78
C PRO A 183 -16.44 -4.19 -0.26
N VAL A 184 -15.64 -3.16 -0.01
CA VAL A 184 -14.62 -2.69 -0.95
C VAL A 184 -13.28 -2.52 -0.25
N LEU A 185 -12.21 -3.00 -0.86
CA LEU A 185 -10.84 -2.72 -0.43
C LEU A 185 -10.22 -1.66 -1.35
N MET A 186 -9.91 -0.48 -0.79
CA MET A 186 -9.16 0.56 -1.48
C MET A 186 -7.67 0.24 -1.37
N MET A 187 -6.96 0.26 -2.50
CA MET A 187 -5.54 -0.09 -2.60
C MET A 187 -4.79 1.09 -3.21
N PHE A 188 -3.69 1.49 -2.58
CA PHE A 188 -2.79 2.47 -3.17
C PHE A 188 -2.01 1.85 -4.34
N GLY A 189 -2.13 2.44 -5.51
CA GLY A 189 -1.45 2.00 -6.73
C GLY A 189 -1.96 2.75 -7.95
N PRO A 190 -1.36 2.51 -9.13
CA PRO A 190 -1.82 3.14 -10.36
C PRO A 190 -3.31 2.88 -10.59
N ALA A 191 -4.08 3.94 -10.78
CA ALA A 191 -5.48 3.85 -11.18
C ALA A 191 -5.59 3.42 -12.66
N GLY A 192 -6.70 2.84 -12.99
CA GLY A 192 -7.01 2.29 -14.32
C GLY A 192 -7.38 0.83 -14.23
N PHE A 193 -8.21 0.38 -15.16
CA PHE A 193 -8.56 -1.03 -15.20
C PHE A 193 -7.33 -1.86 -15.62
N PRO A 194 -6.99 -2.93 -14.87
CA PRO A 194 -5.73 -3.65 -15.08
C PRO A 194 -5.67 -4.47 -16.38
N SER A 195 -6.71 -4.42 -17.21
CA SER A 195 -6.79 -5.06 -18.53
C SER A 195 -7.24 -4.07 -19.58
N PRO A 196 -6.70 -4.14 -20.82
CA PRO A 196 -7.30 -3.41 -21.94
C PRO A 196 -8.78 -3.83 -22.08
N HIS A 197 -9.63 -2.89 -22.50
CA HIS A 197 -11.03 -3.17 -22.80
C HIS A 197 -11.17 -4.42 -23.66
N GLU A 198 -12.06 -5.32 -23.27
CA GLU A 198 -12.41 -6.44 -24.11
C GLU A 198 -13.32 -5.94 -25.25
N PRO A 199 -13.22 -6.50 -26.46
CA PRO A 199 -14.17 -6.19 -27.51
C PRO A 199 -15.59 -6.48 -27.03
N SER A 200 -16.53 -5.61 -27.37
CA SER A 200 -17.95 -5.89 -27.17
C SER A 200 -18.34 -7.22 -27.84
N PRO A 201 -19.41 -7.89 -27.44
CA PRO A 201 -19.87 -9.10 -28.09
C PRO A 201 -20.04 -8.96 -29.61
N GLU A 202 -20.47 -7.78 -30.06
CA GLU A 202 -20.63 -7.49 -31.50
C GLU A 202 -19.31 -7.31 -32.21
N GLU A 203 -18.34 -6.60 -31.61
CA GLU A 203 -16.99 -6.48 -32.14
C GLU A 203 -16.28 -7.82 -32.16
N PHE A 204 -16.45 -8.61 -31.12
CA PHE A 204 -15.90 -9.95 -31.02
C PHE A 204 -16.45 -10.86 -32.12
N ALA A 205 -17.78 -10.82 -32.37
CA ALA A 205 -18.39 -11.58 -33.48
C ALA A 205 -17.82 -11.14 -34.85
N ARG A 206 -17.58 -9.84 -35.05
CA ARG A 206 -16.96 -9.33 -36.28
C ARG A 206 -15.52 -9.81 -36.45
N ILE A 207 -14.74 -9.78 -35.36
CA ILE A 207 -13.35 -10.29 -35.35
C ILE A 207 -13.34 -11.78 -35.71
N ASN A 208 -14.22 -12.59 -35.09
CA ASN A 208 -14.32 -14.01 -35.35
C ASN A 208 -14.69 -14.34 -36.81
N ALA A 209 -15.66 -13.61 -37.35
CA ALA A 209 -16.05 -13.75 -38.74
C ALA A 209 -14.89 -13.43 -39.71
N ALA A 210 -14.13 -12.37 -39.41
CA ALA A 210 -12.97 -11.98 -40.19
C ALA A 210 -11.87 -13.04 -40.12
N TRP A 211 -11.56 -13.58 -38.95
CA TRP A 211 -10.60 -14.66 -38.76
C TRP A 211 -11.00 -15.95 -39.51
N LYS A 212 -12.27 -16.35 -39.36
CA LYS A 212 -12.81 -17.53 -40.08
C LYS A 212 -12.65 -17.37 -41.59
N THR A 213 -13.01 -16.20 -42.12
CA THR A 213 -12.88 -15.86 -43.53
C THR A 213 -11.42 -15.94 -43.98
N MET A 214 -10.50 -15.37 -43.19
CA MET A 214 -9.07 -15.37 -43.52
C MET A 214 -8.50 -16.80 -43.50
N MET A 215 -8.82 -17.60 -42.49
CA MET A 215 -8.32 -18.96 -42.34
C MET A 215 -8.83 -19.86 -43.47
N THR A 216 -10.11 -19.78 -43.83
CA THR A 216 -10.69 -20.57 -44.92
C THR A 216 -10.23 -20.11 -46.29
N ALA A 217 -9.86 -18.83 -46.47
CA ALA A 217 -9.23 -18.33 -47.67
C ALA A 217 -7.80 -18.86 -47.84
N GLN A 218 -7.10 -19.08 -46.73
CA GLN A 218 -5.73 -19.59 -46.70
C GLN A 218 -5.69 -21.12 -46.92
N ASP A 219 -6.68 -21.84 -46.36
CA ASP A 219 -6.90 -23.27 -46.54
C ASP A 219 -8.40 -23.58 -46.65
N GLY A 220 -8.86 -23.84 -47.87
CA GLY A 220 -10.27 -24.11 -48.17
C GLY A 220 -10.84 -25.36 -47.46
N THR A 221 -9.97 -26.29 -47.01
CA THR A 221 -10.43 -27.49 -46.29
C THR A 221 -10.94 -27.17 -44.89
N LEU A 222 -10.52 -26.05 -44.31
CA LEU A 222 -10.97 -25.62 -43.00
C LEU A 222 -12.47 -25.28 -42.97
N ALA A 223 -13.07 -24.92 -44.09
CA ALA A 223 -14.52 -24.69 -44.17
C ALA A 223 -15.30 -25.96 -43.80
N GLN A 224 -14.86 -27.13 -44.25
CA GLN A 224 -15.49 -28.39 -43.87
C GLN A 224 -15.18 -28.78 -42.42
N VAL A 225 -13.95 -28.56 -41.96
CA VAL A 225 -13.57 -28.82 -40.56
C VAL A 225 -14.43 -28.02 -39.60
N PHE A 226 -14.67 -26.74 -39.86
CA PHE A 226 -15.54 -25.90 -39.02
C PHE A 226 -17.01 -26.32 -39.09
N ALA A 227 -17.46 -26.84 -40.25
CA ALA A 227 -18.82 -27.36 -40.38
C ALA A 227 -19.02 -28.67 -39.61
N ASP A 228 -18.01 -29.54 -39.63
CA ASP A 228 -18.06 -30.83 -38.91
C ASP A 228 -17.84 -30.67 -37.39
N HIS A 229 -17.12 -29.63 -36.99
CA HIS A 229 -16.74 -29.36 -35.60
C HIS A 229 -17.02 -27.89 -35.22
N PRO A 230 -18.28 -27.47 -35.14
CA PRO A 230 -18.62 -26.07 -34.87
C PRO A 230 -18.09 -25.56 -33.51
N ALA A 231 -17.84 -26.46 -32.58
CA ALA A 231 -17.20 -26.12 -31.29
C ALA A 231 -15.71 -25.79 -31.42
N TRP A 232 -15.09 -26.08 -32.55
CA TRP A 232 -13.68 -25.76 -32.83
C TRP A 232 -13.51 -24.45 -33.61
N GLU A 233 -14.61 -23.77 -33.93
CA GLU A 233 -14.50 -22.46 -34.55
C GLU A 233 -13.64 -21.56 -33.67
N PRO A 234 -12.62 -20.90 -34.26
CA PRO A 234 -11.78 -20.00 -33.50
C PRO A 234 -12.67 -18.97 -32.77
N PHE A 235 -12.38 -18.72 -31.55
CA PHE A 235 -13.03 -17.65 -30.79
C PHE A 235 -14.52 -17.84 -30.46
N HIS A 236 -15.00 -19.06 -30.48
CA HIS A 236 -16.36 -19.36 -30.02
C HIS A 236 -16.53 -19.19 -28.50
N ALA A 237 -15.40 -19.20 -27.76
CA ALA A 237 -15.36 -18.91 -26.35
C ALA A 237 -15.17 -17.40 -26.10
N THR A 238 -15.78 -16.90 -25.04
CA THR A 238 -15.43 -15.59 -24.49
C THR A 238 -13.92 -15.50 -24.31
N PRO A 239 -13.25 -14.38 -24.69
CA PRO A 239 -11.82 -14.23 -24.50
C PRO A 239 -11.47 -14.50 -23.04
N PHE A 240 -10.67 -15.52 -22.82
CA PHE A 240 -10.17 -15.87 -21.50
C PHE A 240 -8.77 -15.32 -21.36
N ARG A 241 -8.55 -14.47 -20.39
CA ARG A 241 -7.22 -14.02 -20.00
C ARG A 241 -6.75 -14.79 -18.79
N PHE A 242 -5.58 -15.40 -18.95
CA PHE A 242 -4.89 -15.93 -17.78
C PHE A 242 -4.50 -14.74 -16.89
N PRO A 243 -4.72 -14.85 -15.57
CA PRO A 243 -4.24 -13.82 -14.63
C PRO A 243 -2.72 -13.70 -14.77
N GLN A 244 -2.21 -12.48 -14.69
CA GLN A 244 -0.80 -12.32 -14.39
C GLN A 244 -0.60 -12.79 -12.95
N MET A 245 -0.04 -13.98 -12.81
CA MET A 245 0.29 -14.52 -11.50
C MET A 245 1.33 -13.62 -10.84
N ASN A 246 1.24 -13.45 -9.54
CA ASN A 246 2.28 -12.82 -8.75
C ASN A 246 3.60 -13.60 -8.88
N ALA A 247 4.73 -12.96 -8.57
CA ALA A 247 6.05 -13.60 -8.68
C ALA A 247 6.18 -14.90 -7.87
N ASP A 248 5.38 -15.06 -6.82
CA ASP A 248 5.27 -16.26 -5.99
C ASP A 248 4.26 -17.30 -6.52
N GLY A 249 3.65 -17.04 -7.68
CA GLY A 249 2.66 -17.92 -8.31
C GLY A 249 1.23 -17.76 -7.78
N GLY A 250 0.97 -16.79 -6.87
CA GLY A 250 -0.34 -16.52 -6.33
C GLY A 250 -1.21 -15.66 -7.27
N LEU A 251 -2.54 -15.67 -7.04
CA LEU A 251 -3.48 -14.81 -7.73
C LEU A 251 -3.29 -13.35 -7.28
N PRO A 252 -3.44 -12.35 -8.19
CA PRO A 252 -3.48 -10.95 -7.82
C PRO A 252 -4.56 -10.65 -6.76
N ASN A 253 -4.31 -9.66 -5.92
CA ASN A 253 -5.26 -9.22 -4.88
C ASN A 253 -6.64 -8.91 -5.45
N THR A 254 -6.69 -8.21 -6.59
CA THR A 254 -7.93 -7.86 -7.30
C THR A 254 -8.77 -9.08 -7.71
N TRP A 255 -8.11 -10.16 -8.13
CA TRP A 255 -8.77 -11.41 -8.47
C TRP A 255 -9.33 -12.13 -7.25
N GLN A 256 -8.57 -12.15 -6.15
CA GLN A 256 -8.99 -12.75 -4.89
C GLN A 256 -10.25 -12.04 -4.37
N LEU A 257 -10.24 -10.70 -4.33
CA LEU A 257 -11.37 -9.89 -3.89
C LEU A 257 -12.64 -10.16 -4.72
N ILE A 258 -12.55 -10.06 -6.04
CA ILE A 258 -13.72 -10.28 -6.93
C ILE A 258 -14.25 -11.71 -6.84
N ASN A 259 -13.36 -12.71 -6.67
CA ASN A 259 -13.80 -14.11 -6.52
C ASN A 259 -14.63 -14.34 -5.25
N ASP A 260 -14.31 -13.60 -4.19
CA ASP A 260 -15.03 -13.68 -2.91
C ASP A 260 -16.22 -12.68 -2.81
N GLY A 261 -16.54 -12.01 -3.93
CA GLY A 261 -17.71 -11.12 -4.01
C GLY A 261 -17.46 -9.72 -3.46
N TRP A 262 -16.21 -9.36 -3.18
CA TRP A 262 -15.80 -8.00 -2.83
C TRP A 262 -15.61 -7.15 -4.09
N GLY A 263 -15.74 -5.83 -3.94
CA GLY A 263 -15.19 -4.85 -4.88
C GLY A 263 -13.79 -4.43 -4.46
N PHE A 264 -13.13 -3.68 -5.34
CA PHE A 264 -11.88 -3.00 -5.01
C PHE A 264 -11.82 -1.62 -5.63
N VAL A 265 -10.96 -0.79 -5.06
CA VAL A 265 -10.59 0.52 -5.62
C VAL A 265 -9.08 0.57 -5.81
N LEU A 266 -8.63 1.07 -6.94
CA LEU A 266 -7.25 1.53 -7.14
C LEU A 266 -7.26 3.04 -7.07
N ILE A 267 -6.44 3.64 -6.20
CA ILE A 267 -6.25 5.08 -6.12
C ILE A 267 -4.78 5.41 -6.30
N ASP A 268 -4.46 6.29 -7.28
CA ASP A 268 -3.07 6.61 -7.59
C ASP A 268 -2.54 7.72 -6.66
N PRO A 269 -1.67 7.39 -5.70
CA PRO A 269 -1.15 8.36 -4.74
C PRO A 269 -0.30 9.46 -5.39
N ASN A 270 0.36 9.18 -6.53
CA ASN A 270 1.17 10.17 -7.24
C ASN A 270 0.33 11.28 -7.88
N THR A 271 -0.94 11.02 -8.13
CA THR A 271 -1.88 12.05 -8.63
C THR A 271 -2.39 12.97 -7.51
N ILE A 272 -2.22 12.57 -6.26
CA ILE A 272 -2.50 13.37 -5.07
C ILE A 272 -1.28 14.20 -4.70
N GLN A 273 -0.15 13.51 -4.49
CA GLN A 273 1.14 14.08 -4.13
C GLN A 273 2.27 13.19 -4.67
N GLU A 274 3.23 13.78 -5.39
CA GLU A 274 4.38 13.05 -5.91
C GLU A 274 5.20 12.40 -4.79
N ASP A 275 5.72 11.19 -5.07
CA ASP A 275 6.59 10.43 -4.15
C ASP A 275 8.05 10.88 -4.27
N ASN A 276 8.28 12.18 -4.11
CA ASN A 276 9.63 12.76 -4.09
C ASN A 276 9.64 14.16 -3.47
N GLY A 277 10.80 14.60 -2.97
CA GLY A 277 10.99 15.91 -2.35
C GLY A 277 10.84 17.09 -3.33
N ALA A 278 11.15 16.90 -4.62
CA ALA A 278 10.97 17.93 -5.63
C ALA A 278 9.48 18.24 -5.89
N GLY A 279 8.59 17.32 -5.54
CA GLY A 279 7.15 17.47 -5.65
C GLY A 279 6.48 18.27 -4.53
N MET A 280 7.20 18.63 -3.46
CA MET A 280 6.58 19.24 -2.26
C MET A 280 5.98 20.64 -2.50
N ARG A 281 6.33 21.30 -3.59
CA ARG A 281 5.70 22.57 -4.04
C ARG A 281 4.66 22.36 -5.13
N ARG A 282 4.30 21.14 -5.43
CA ARG A 282 3.28 20.70 -6.38
C ARG A 282 2.30 19.75 -5.69
N GLY A 283 1.37 19.15 -6.42
CA GLY A 283 0.36 18.28 -5.84
C GLY A 283 -0.50 19.01 -4.81
N ILE A 284 -1.12 18.25 -3.92
CA ILE A 284 -2.04 18.85 -2.93
C ILE A 284 -1.30 19.69 -1.88
N ILE A 285 -0.07 19.30 -1.51
CA ILE A 285 0.74 20.08 -0.56
C ILE A 285 1.09 21.43 -1.18
N GLY A 286 1.59 21.43 -2.43
CA GLY A 286 1.89 22.67 -3.14
C GLY A 286 0.66 23.55 -3.36
N LEU A 287 -0.49 22.96 -3.70
CA LEU A 287 -1.74 23.72 -3.88
C LEU A 287 -2.16 24.43 -2.59
N THR A 288 -2.14 23.75 -1.45
CA THR A 288 -2.51 24.36 -0.15
C THR A 288 -1.53 25.43 0.29
N ASN A 289 -0.27 25.34 -0.13
CA ASN A 289 0.80 26.30 0.17
C ASN A 289 1.03 27.34 -0.93
N LYS A 290 0.21 27.36 -1.99
CA LYS A 290 0.33 28.27 -3.13
C LYS A 290 1.73 28.23 -3.76
N GLY A 291 2.28 27.02 -3.94
CA GLY A 291 3.60 26.82 -4.49
C GLY A 291 4.77 27.18 -3.56
N GLU A 292 4.52 27.67 -2.35
CA GLU A 292 5.58 27.97 -1.37
C GLU A 292 6.06 26.69 -0.65
N PRO A 293 7.31 26.68 -0.13
CA PRO A 293 7.79 25.59 0.69
C PRO A 293 6.91 25.38 1.92
N ARG A 294 6.71 24.12 2.31
CA ARG A 294 5.97 23.78 3.54
C ARG A 294 6.69 24.22 4.80
N THR A 295 5.94 24.50 5.85
CA THR A 295 6.47 24.72 7.21
C THR A 295 6.72 23.38 7.93
N PRO A 296 7.50 23.40 9.03
CA PRO A 296 7.80 22.15 9.77
C PRO A 296 6.60 21.36 10.29
N GLU A 297 5.49 22.02 10.56
CA GLU A 297 4.26 21.43 11.11
C GLU A 297 3.36 20.84 10.03
N GLN A 298 3.55 21.24 8.78
CA GLN A 298 2.68 20.82 7.69
C GLN A 298 2.95 19.38 7.26
N TRP A 299 1.94 18.81 6.66
CA TRP A 299 1.88 17.40 6.25
C TRP A 299 2.98 16.95 5.28
N GLY A 300 3.40 15.69 5.46
CA GLY A 300 4.21 14.97 4.49
C GLY A 300 3.35 14.20 3.49
N ALA A 301 4.00 13.56 2.53
CA ALA A 301 3.33 12.81 1.48
C ALA A 301 2.45 11.67 2.03
N LEU A 302 2.88 10.96 3.10
CA LEU A 302 2.05 9.90 3.71
C LEU A 302 0.70 10.44 4.19
N ARG A 303 0.69 11.61 4.81
CA ARG A 303 -0.54 12.24 5.29
C ARG A 303 -1.38 12.81 4.16
N ALA A 304 -0.74 13.29 3.07
CA ALA A 304 -1.42 13.75 1.86
C ALA A 304 -2.11 12.59 1.12
N TRP A 305 -1.44 11.44 1.00
CA TRP A 305 -2.06 10.23 0.42
C TRP A 305 -3.24 9.75 1.27
N ALA A 306 -3.09 9.76 2.60
CA ALA A 306 -4.18 9.43 3.52
C ALA A 306 -5.39 10.37 3.36
N TRP A 307 -5.15 11.67 3.18
CA TRP A 307 -6.21 12.63 2.88
C TRP A 307 -6.90 12.30 1.55
N GLY A 308 -6.13 12.02 0.50
CA GLY A 308 -6.67 11.66 -0.82
C GLY A 308 -7.52 10.39 -0.77
N ALA A 309 -7.10 9.36 -0.02
CA ALA A 309 -7.91 8.16 0.23
C ALA A 309 -9.24 8.51 0.93
N GLY A 310 -9.22 9.42 1.91
CA GLY A 310 -10.44 9.93 2.55
C GLY A 310 -11.36 10.67 1.56
N GLN A 311 -10.80 11.39 0.57
CA GLN A 311 -11.61 11.98 -0.50
C GLN A 311 -12.19 10.92 -1.43
N GLY A 312 -11.45 9.86 -1.74
CA GLY A 312 -11.98 8.69 -2.44
C GLY A 312 -13.15 8.05 -1.70
N LEU A 313 -13.03 7.91 -0.38
CA LEU A 313 -14.11 7.40 0.47
C LEU A 313 -15.36 8.29 0.41
N ASN A 314 -15.23 9.63 0.33
CA ASN A 314 -16.38 10.53 0.14
C ASN A 314 -17.19 10.17 -1.11
N TYR A 315 -16.53 9.77 -2.20
CA TYR A 315 -17.23 9.28 -3.39
C TYR A 315 -17.90 7.91 -3.13
N LEU A 316 -17.15 6.97 -2.53
CA LEU A 316 -17.65 5.62 -2.29
C LEU A 316 -18.90 5.61 -1.40
N GLU A 317 -19.03 6.55 -0.47
CA GLU A 317 -20.23 6.74 0.36
C GLU A 317 -21.47 7.10 -0.46
N THR A 318 -21.30 7.58 -1.70
CA THR A 318 -22.40 7.94 -2.61
C THR A 318 -22.71 6.87 -3.66
N ASP A 319 -21.83 5.90 -3.87
CA ASP A 319 -22.00 4.86 -4.90
C ASP A 319 -22.87 3.70 -4.40
N PRO A 320 -24.02 3.46 -5.03
CA PRO A 320 -24.96 2.44 -4.55
C PRO A 320 -24.45 0.98 -4.66
N ALA A 321 -23.38 0.73 -5.41
CA ALA A 321 -22.74 -0.58 -5.50
C ALA A 321 -21.83 -0.89 -4.32
N VAL A 322 -21.50 0.12 -3.50
CA VAL A 322 -20.52 0.02 -2.40
C VAL A 322 -21.24 -0.06 -1.06
N ASP A 323 -20.89 -1.03 -0.24
CA ASP A 323 -21.21 -1.01 1.18
C ASP A 323 -20.25 -0.07 1.91
N ALA A 324 -20.64 1.19 1.98
CA ALA A 324 -19.81 2.26 2.55
C ALA A 324 -19.41 2.05 4.03
N LYS A 325 -20.11 1.16 4.75
CA LYS A 325 -19.76 0.81 6.13
C LYS A 325 -18.60 -0.19 6.21
N HIS A 326 -18.29 -0.83 5.10
CA HIS A 326 -17.27 -1.89 5.03
C HIS A 326 -16.24 -1.59 3.94
N VAL A 327 -15.80 -0.32 3.87
CA VAL A 327 -14.65 0.08 3.05
C VAL A 327 -13.38 -0.09 3.85
N GLY A 328 -12.43 -0.85 3.30
CA GLY A 328 -11.09 -1.03 3.83
C GLY A 328 -10.05 -0.24 3.04
N ILE A 329 -8.83 -0.19 3.59
CA ILE A 329 -7.65 0.40 2.93
C ILE A 329 -6.48 -0.58 2.99
N GLU A 330 -5.69 -0.67 1.92
CA GLU A 330 -4.55 -1.57 1.80
C GLU A 330 -3.36 -0.85 1.17
N GLY A 331 -2.17 -1.32 1.48
CA GLY A 331 -0.94 -0.95 0.80
C GLY A 331 0.25 -1.77 1.28
N VAL A 332 1.26 -1.86 0.43
CA VAL A 332 2.53 -2.53 0.71
C VAL A 332 3.65 -1.49 0.78
N SER A 333 4.65 -1.71 1.64
CA SER A 333 5.82 -0.84 1.75
C SER A 333 5.43 0.58 2.20
N ARG A 334 5.86 1.62 1.47
CA ARG A 334 5.45 3.02 1.71
C ARG A 334 3.94 3.22 1.66
N TYR A 335 3.25 2.44 0.82
CA TYR A 335 1.79 2.47 0.75
C TYR A 335 1.16 1.74 1.95
N GLY A 336 1.84 0.76 2.54
CA GLY A 336 1.46 0.18 3.84
C GLY A 336 1.58 1.19 4.98
N LYS A 337 2.62 2.07 4.96
CA LYS A 337 2.70 3.22 5.87
C LYS A 337 1.48 4.14 5.67
N ALA A 338 1.18 4.52 4.42
CA ALA A 338 0.05 5.39 4.09
C ALA A 338 -1.31 4.77 4.47
N ALA A 339 -1.51 3.46 4.25
CA ALA A 339 -2.72 2.75 4.63
C ALA A 339 -2.96 2.78 6.14
N LEU A 340 -1.91 2.54 6.94
CA LEU A 340 -1.99 2.62 8.40
C LEU A 340 -2.29 4.05 8.88
N VAL A 341 -1.64 5.06 8.28
CA VAL A 341 -1.93 6.47 8.55
C VAL A 341 -3.37 6.81 8.18
N THR A 342 -3.86 6.35 7.02
CA THR A 342 -5.26 6.54 6.60
C THR A 342 -6.22 5.99 7.66
N MET A 343 -6.03 4.73 8.05
CA MET A 343 -6.88 4.07 9.04
C MET A 343 -6.85 4.76 10.41
N ALA A 344 -5.69 5.23 10.84
CA ALA A 344 -5.52 5.91 12.14
C ALA A 344 -6.25 7.26 12.20
N TYR A 345 -6.21 8.04 11.11
CA TYR A 345 -6.75 9.39 11.09
C TYR A 345 -8.20 9.47 10.62
N ASP A 346 -8.62 8.65 9.66
CA ASP A 346 -10.00 8.62 9.17
C ASP A 346 -10.76 7.42 9.77
N GLN A 347 -11.63 7.71 10.73
CA GLN A 347 -12.38 6.68 11.46
C GLN A 347 -13.49 5.99 10.64
N ARG A 348 -13.77 6.44 9.41
CA ARG A 348 -14.79 5.86 8.54
C ARG A 348 -14.30 4.58 7.85
N PHE A 349 -12.97 4.43 7.65
CA PHE A 349 -12.44 3.15 7.17
C PHE A 349 -12.68 2.06 8.21
N ALA A 350 -13.32 0.97 7.78
CA ALA A 350 -13.69 -0.13 8.66
C ALA A 350 -12.54 -1.10 8.94
N MET A 351 -11.59 -1.19 8.02
CA MET A 351 -10.49 -2.15 8.09
C MET A 351 -9.26 -1.70 7.36
N VAL A 352 -8.10 -2.27 7.74
CA VAL A 352 -6.83 -2.05 7.05
C VAL A 352 -6.03 -3.34 6.92
N LEU A 353 -5.41 -3.54 5.74
CA LEU A 353 -4.35 -4.51 5.50
C LEU A 353 -3.03 -3.76 5.30
N VAL A 354 -2.12 -3.89 6.25
CA VAL A 354 -0.82 -3.20 6.27
C VAL A 354 0.26 -4.17 5.85
N GLY A 355 0.71 -4.06 4.60
CA GLY A 355 1.75 -4.94 4.02
C GLY A 355 3.16 -4.37 4.20
N SER A 356 4.06 -5.10 4.87
CA SER A 356 5.51 -4.87 4.91
C SER A 356 5.91 -3.39 5.03
N SER A 357 5.30 -2.68 5.99
CA SER A 357 5.33 -1.21 6.02
C SER A 357 6.64 -0.61 6.56
N GLY A 358 7.37 -1.29 7.43
CA GLY A 358 8.59 -0.75 8.03
C GLY A 358 8.37 0.48 8.93
N LYS A 359 9.44 1.26 9.17
CA LYS A 359 9.40 2.48 9.99
C LYS A 359 8.61 3.60 9.32
N GLY A 360 7.90 4.38 10.14
CA GLY A 360 6.88 5.32 9.65
C GLY A 360 5.56 4.63 9.27
N GLY A 361 5.48 3.32 9.47
CA GLY A 361 4.30 2.48 9.44
C GLY A 361 4.17 1.70 10.74
N ALA A 362 4.07 0.36 10.68
CA ALA A 362 3.85 -0.48 11.86
C ALA A 362 5.10 -0.75 12.70
N THR A 363 6.31 -0.46 12.22
CA THR A 363 7.57 -0.75 12.91
C THR A 363 7.97 0.34 13.88
N LEU A 364 8.34 -0.02 15.11
CA LEU A 364 8.82 0.90 16.14
C LEU A 364 9.96 1.81 15.62
N LEU A 365 9.77 3.11 15.70
CA LEU A 365 10.73 4.13 15.26
C LEU A 365 12.04 4.08 16.04
N ARG A 366 11.96 3.81 17.34
CA ARG A 366 13.11 3.84 18.26
C ARG A 366 13.96 2.58 18.26
N ARG A 367 13.56 1.52 17.56
CA ARG A 367 14.40 0.34 17.37
C ARG A 367 15.53 0.63 16.37
N ASN A 368 16.74 0.16 16.71
CA ASN A 368 17.89 0.22 15.81
C ASN A 368 18.06 -1.14 15.11
N PHE A 369 17.20 -1.43 14.13
CA PHE A 369 17.27 -2.62 13.29
C PHE A 369 16.79 -2.28 11.89
N GLY A 370 17.56 -2.61 10.86
CA GLY A 370 17.20 -2.31 9.47
C GLY A 370 17.05 -0.81 9.20
N GLU A 371 15.87 -0.44 8.68
CA GLU A 371 15.47 0.96 8.44
C GLU A 371 15.58 1.78 9.73
N ALA A 372 16.05 3.01 9.62
CA ALA A 372 16.26 3.88 10.76
C ALA A 372 15.53 5.22 10.60
N VAL A 373 15.34 5.96 11.68
CA VAL A 373 14.83 7.33 11.63
C VAL A 373 15.69 8.21 10.74
N GLU A 374 16.98 7.96 10.68
CA GLU A 374 17.93 8.63 9.80
C GLU A 374 17.63 8.44 8.30
N SER A 375 17.04 7.32 7.90
CA SER A 375 16.55 7.10 6.54
C SER A 375 15.38 8.03 6.23
N LEU A 376 14.42 8.12 7.17
CA LEU A 376 13.22 8.95 7.08
C LEU A 376 13.49 10.46 7.27
N THR A 377 14.63 10.84 7.77
CA THR A 377 15.04 12.26 7.90
C THR A 377 16.03 12.69 6.81
N GLY A 378 16.58 11.72 6.07
CA GLY A 378 17.48 11.90 4.95
C GLY A 378 16.77 11.80 3.59
N GLY A 379 16.88 10.65 2.92
CA GLY A 379 16.36 10.45 1.56
C GLY A 379 14.84 10.49 1.45
N GLU A 380 14.12 10.14 2.50
CA GLU A 380 12.66 9.95 2.52
C GLU A 380 11.94 11.01 3.40
N TYR A 381 12.61 12.11 3.72
CA TYR A 381 12.12 13.17 4.63
C TYR A 381 10.77 13.75 4.21
N TYR A 382 10.46 13.74 2.93
CA TYR A 382 9.23 14.30 2.38
C TYR A 382 7.98 13.48 2.71
N TRP A 383 8.15 12.22 3.13
CA TRP A 383 7.02 11.42 3.63
C TRP A 383 6.47 11.94 4.94
N MET A 384 7.33 12.54 5.76
CA MET A 384 7.05 12.93 7.14
C MET A 384 6.80 14.45 7.25
N ALA A 385 6.29 14.90 8.39
CA ALA A 385 6.34 16.32 8.76
C ALA A 385 7.78 16.82 8.80
N GLY A 386 8.00 18.10 8.54
CA GLY A 386 9.33 18.70 8.70
C GLY A 386 9.88 18.54 10.14
N ASN A 387 9.03 18.65 11.14
CA ASN A 387 9.40 18.46 12.56
C ASN A 387 10.06 17.11 12.84
N PHE A 388 9.73 16.06 12.09
CA PHE A 388 10.33 14.74 12.26
C PHE A 388 11.84 14.74 12.02
N MET A 389 12.35 15.64 11.18
CA MET A 389 13.79 15.76 10.91
C MET A 389 14.62 16.09 12.15
N LYS A 390 14.01 16.68 13.18
CA LYS A 390 14.69 16.97 14.46
C LYS A 390 15.33 15.72 15.07
N TYR A 391 14.67 14.56 14.93
CA TYR A 391 15.11 13.29 15.54
C TYR A 391 16.28 12.63 14.79
N GLY A 392 16.60 13.10 13.60
CA GLY A 392 17.83 12.74 12.86
C GLY A 392 18.99 13.74 13.07
N ALA A 393 18.77 14.86 13.76
CA ALA A 393 19.77 15.91 13.91
C ALA A 393 20.95 15.48 14.76
N SER A 394 22.16 15.55 14.20
CA SER A 394 23.42 15.42 14.93
C SER A 394 23.93 16.77 15.44
N LYS A 395 23.57 17.87 14.73
CA LYS A 395 23.90 19.24 15.11
C LYS A 395 22.77 20.19 14.72
N ALA A 396 22.22 20.90 15.69
CA ALA A 396 21.14 21.87 15.50
C ALA A 396 21.18 22.95 16.58
N LYS A 397 20.43 24.06 16.38
CA LYS A 397 20.29 25.13 17.38
C LYS A 397 19.66 24.64 18.69
N PHE A 398 18.82 23.61 18.63
CA PHE A 398 18.18 22.97 19.78
C PHE A 398 19.01 21.81 20.38
N GLY A 399 20.21 21.54 19.87
CA GLY A 399 21.07 20.41 20.24
C GLY A 399 20.90 19.20 19.33
N SER A 400 21.42 18.05 19.76
CA SER A 400 21.23 16.76 19.09
C SER A 400 20.00 16.07 19.65
N MET A 401 19.18 15.50 18.78
CA MET A 401 18.06 14.61 19.16
C MET A 401 18.24 13.25 18.48
N ASN A 402 17.59 12.23 19.01
CA ASN A 402 17.72 10.84 18.59
C ASN A 402 16.35 10.15 18.60
N PRO A 403 16.18 8.92 18.05
CA PRO A 403 14.90 8.24 18.02
C PRO A 403 14.23 8.03 19.41
N GLY A 404 15.02 7.99 20.49
CA GLY A 404 14.49 7.89 21.86
C GLY A 404 13.77 9.15 22.35
N ASP A 405 14.01 10.30 21.69
CA ASP A 405 13.41 11.59 22.04
C ASP A 405 12.03 11.81 21.35
N ILE A 406 11.64 10.89 20.43
CA ILE A 406 10.32 10.96 19.79
C ILE A 406 9.25 10.70 20.85
N PRO A 407 8.26 11.60 21.04
CA PRO A 407 7.27 11.45 22.11
C PRO A 407 6.26 10.33 21.85
N VAL A 408 6.08 9.92 20.59
CA VAL A 408 5.15 8.89 20.13
C VAL A 408 5.90 7.78 19.38
N ASP A 409 5.21 6.66 19.10
CA ASP A 409 5.78 5.59 18.28
C ASP A 409 4.68 4.82 17.52
N SER A 410 5.08 3.84 16.71
CA SER A 410 4.18 3.07 15.84
C SER A 410 3.14 2.24 16.60
N ASN A 411 3.40 1.82 17.85
CA ASN A 411 2.41 1.18 18.69
C ASN A 411 1.19 2.08 18.95
N GLU A 412 1.41 3.38 19.09
CA GLU A 412 0.35 4.36 19.28
C GLU A 412 -0.39 4.67 17.97
N LEU A 413 0.30 4.64 16.84
CA LEU A 413 -0.35 4.73 15.52
C LEU A 413 -1.29 3.53 15.28
N ILE A 414 -0.83 2.31 15.58
CA ILE A 414 -1.67 1.10 15.49
C ILE A 414 -2.85 1.19 16.48
N ALA A 415 -2.61 1.70 17.69
CA ALA A 415 -3.63 1.88 18.71
C ALA A 415 -4.76 2.83 18.26
N LEU A 416 -4.47 3.85 17.45
CA LEU A 416 -5.50 4.74 16.86
C LEU A 416 -6.46 4.00 15.91
N CYS A 417 -6.10 2.83 15.41
CA CYS A 417 -6.99 2.01 14.59
C CYS A 417 -8.05 1.27 15.42
N ALA A 418 -7.82 1.06 16.71
CA ALA A 418 -8.72 0.33 17.60
C ALA A 418 -10.11 1.00 17.71
N PRO A 419 -11.20 0.21 17.82
CA PRO A 419 -11.29 -1.25 17.82
C PRO A 419 -11.52 -1.87 16.42
N ARG A 420 -11.30 -1.11 15.34
CA ARG A 420 -11.57 -1.49 13.95
C ARG A 420 -10.59 -2.57 13.47
N LEU A 421 -10.99 -3.29 12.41
CA LEU A 421 -10.26 -4.43 11.88
C LEU A 421 -8.86 -4.00 11.36
N THR A 422 -7.80 -4.50 11.98
CA THR A 422 -6.43 -4.12 11.67
C THR A 422 -5.59 -5.38 11.46
N PHE A 423 -5.12 -5.59 10.23
CA PHE A 423 -4.31 -6.75 9.86
C PHE A 423 -2.89 -6.29 9.49
N ILE A 424 -1.90 -6.72 10.27
CA ILE A 424 -0.48 -6.46 10.00
C ILE A 424 0.11 -7.66 9.27
N SER A 425 0.63 -7.43 8.07
CA SER A 425 1.14 -8.43 7.13
C SER A 425 2.61 -8.19 6.82
N TYR A 426 3.39 -9.27 6.81
CA TYR A 426 4.78 -9.24 6.34
C TYR A 426 5.08 -10.48 5.51
N GLY A 427 6.01 -10.33 4.56
CA GLY A 427 6.61 -11.47 3.87
C GLY A 427 7.78 -12.07 4.65
N SER A 428 8.48 -13.00 4.02
CA SER A 428 9.66 -13.65 4.57
C SER A 428 10.94 -13.03 4.00
N PRO A 429 11.93 -12.64 4.83
CA PRO A 429 13.23 -12.21 4.33
C PRO A 429 13.92 -13.26 3.45
N ALA A 430 13.71 -14.54 3.74
CA ALA A 430 14.27 -15.63 2.93
C ALA A 430 13.67 -15.71 1.51
N LYS A 431 12.54 -15.05 1.27
CA LYS A 431 11.84 -14.99 -0.02
C LYS A 431 11.84 -13.59 -0.64
N GLY A 432 12.60 -12.65 -0.07
CA GLY A 432 12.81 -11.32 -0.64
C GLY A 432 11.94 -10.21 -0.03
N ASP A 433 11.22 -10.45 1.06
CA ASP A 433 10.77 -9.32 1.88
C ASP A 433 11.97 -8.75 2.61
N ALA A 434 12.16 -7.44 2.53
CA ALA A 434 13.41 -6.87 3.01
C ALA A 434 13.56 -7.03 4.53
N LYS A 435 14.64 -7.70 4.99
CA LYS A 435 15.04 -7.78 6.40
C LYS A 435 15.13 -6.39 7.06
N TRP A 436 15.45 -5.40 6.24
CA TRP A 436 15.43 -3.97 6.52
C TRP A 436 14.17 -3.47 7.24
N LEU A 437 13.00 -4.10 7.02
CA LEU A 437 11.70 -3.65 7.53
C LEU A 437 11.45 -3.97 9.01
N ASP A 438 12.33 -4.71 9.67
CA ASP A 438 12.24 -5.03 11.09
C ASP A 438 10.88 -5.64 11.50
N HIS A 439 10.63 -6.86 11.04
CA HIS A 439 9.38 -7.59 11.31
C HIS A 439 9.11 -7.74 12.81
N GLU A 440 10.16 -8.01 13.60
CA GLU A 440 10.05 -8.13 15.07
C GLU A 440 9.62 -6.80 15.70
N GLY A 441 10.19 -5.67 15.24
CA GLY A 441 9.79 -4.34 15.72
C GLY A 441 8.34 -3.99 15.42
N SER A 442 7.83 -4.44 14.27
CA SER A 442 6.41 -4.33 13.93
C SER A 442 5.53 -5.19 14.83
N TYR A 443 5.95 -6.43 15.08
CA TYR A 443 5.23 -7.33 15.96
C TYR A 443 5.17 -6.77 17.38
N MET A 444 6.28 -6.27 17.91
CA MET A 444 6.33 -5.62 19.23
C MET A 444 5.35 -4.44 19.34
N ALA A 445 5.31 -3.57 18.33
CA ALA A 445 4.35 -2.46 18.26
C ALA A 445 2.91 -2.95 18.25
N THR A 446 2.63 -4.01 17.48
CA THR A 446 1.29 -4.63 17.39
C THR A 446 0.84 -5.21 18.73
N VAL A 447 1.74 -5.88 19.45
CA VAL A 447 1.46 -6.44 20.79
C VAL A 447 1.16 -5.35 21.80
N ASP A 448 1.91 -4.25 21.79
CA ASP A 448 1.66 -3.16 22.74
C ASP A 448 0.35 -2.42 22.43
N ALA A 449 0.07 -2.16 21.15
CA ALA A 449 -1.19 -1.55 20.68
C ALA A 449 -2.43 -2.39 21.08
N ASN A 450 -2.28 -3.71 21.21
CA ASN A 450 -3.36 -4.62 21.58
C ASN A 450 -4.07 -4.24 22.88
N ARG A 451 -3.37 -3.60 23.79
CA ARG A 451 -3.92 -3.12 25.07
C ARG A 451 -5.09 -2.16 24.87
N VAL A 452 -5.04 -1.32 23.83
CA VAL A 452 -6.11 -0.39 23.49
C VAL A 452 -7.30 -1.13 22.86
N PHE A 453 -7.06 -2.11 22.01
CA PHE A 453 -8.14 -2.97 21.48
C PHE A 453 -8.91 -3.64 22.61
N LEU A 454 -8.21 -4.21 23.59
CA LEU A 454 -8.82 -4.84 24.76
C LEU A 454 -9.59 -3.82 25.64
N LEU A 455 -9.03 -2.64 25.87
CA LEU A 455 -9.70 -1.56 26.61
C LEU A 455 -11.03 -1.15 25.96
N LEU A 456 -11.11 -1.16 24.62
CA LEU A 456 -12.30 -0.82 23.86
C LEU A 456 -13.25 -2.00 23.64
N GLY A 457 -13.00 -3.14 24.30
CA GLY A 457 -13.87 -4.32 24.27
C GLY A 457 -13.70 -5.21 23.04
N ALA A 458 -12.68 -4.97 22.20
CA ALA A 458 -12.32 -5.88 21.11
C ALA A 458 -11.56 -7.11 21.64
N LYS A 459 -11.57 -8.20 20.89
CA LYS A 459 -10.79 -9.39 21.25
C LYS A 459 -9.28 -9.19 21.08
N GLY A 460 -8.89 -8.20 20.28
CA GLY A 460 -7.48 -7.90 20.03
C GLY A 460 -6.71 -9.04 19.37
N LEU A 461 -5.44 -9.20 19.72
CA LEU A 461 -4.62 -10.34 19.29
C LEU A 461 -5.09 -11.61 19.99
N THR A 462 -5.76 -12.48 19.26
CA THR A 462 -6.35 -13.72 19.79
C THR A 462 -6.00 -14.89 18.86
N MET A 463 -5.59 -16.00 19.42
CA MET A 463 -5.28 -17.24 18.72
C MET A 463 -5.86 -18.43 19.51
N ASP A 464 -6.52 -19.36 18.80
CA ASP A 464 -7.20 -20.50 19.39
C ASP A 464 -8.22 -20.08 20.49
N GLY A 465 -8.87 -18.93 20.28
CA GLY A 465 -9.87 -18.37 21.19
C GLY A 465 -9.32 -17.75 22.48
N GLN A 466 -7.99 -17.64 22.63
CA GLN A 466 -7.34 -17.06 23.82
C GLN A 466 -6.52 -15.82 23.43
N PRO A 467 -6.42 -14.80 24.31
CA PRO A 467 -5.52 -13.67 24.12
C PRO A 467 -4.07 -14.16 23.89
N TYR A 468 -3.44 -13.66 22.84
CA TYR A 468 -2.09 -14.06 22.49
C TYR A 468 -1.06 -12.99 22.96
N THR A 469 -0.13 -13.42 23.79
CA THR A 469 0.95 -12.57 24.35
C THR A 469 2.33 -13.22 24.14
N GLY A 470 2.39 -14.25 23.31
CA GLY A 470 3.61 -15.00 23.03
C GLY A 470 4.58 -14.27 22.08
N PRO A 471 5.70 -14.91 21.72
CA PRO A 471 6.62 -14.37 20.73
C PRO A 471 5.99 -14.30 19.35
N MET A 472 6.65 -13.57 18.42
CA MET A 472 6.19 -13.51 17.01
C MET A 472 5.98 -14.95 16.47
N PRO A 473 4.79 -15.24 15.90
CA PRO A 473 4.51 -16.58 15.38
C PRO A 473 5.45 -16.98 14.24
N PRO A 474 5.70 -18.28 14.04
CA PRO A 474 6.40 -18.75 12.85
C PRO A 474 5.71 -18.34 11.56
N ILE A 475 6.48 -18.24 10.47
CA ILE A 475 5.97 -17.97 9.12
C ILE A 475 4.77 -18.88 8.81
N ASN A 476 3.78 -18.35 8.14
CA ASN A 476 2.50 -18.97 7.81
C ASN A 476 1.56 -19.30 8.98
N LYS A 477 1.95 -19.00 10.21
CA LYS A 477 1.04 -19.08 11.37
C LYS A 477 0.52 -17.68 11.69
N GLY A 478 -0.80 -17.50 11.66
CA GLY A 478 -1.46 -16.22 11.92
C GLY A 478 -2.11 -16.15 13.30
N ILE A 479 -2.21 -14.95 13.85
CA ILE A 479 -3.06 -14.59 14.98
C ILE A 479 -4.30 -13.93 14.38
N LEU A 480 -5.40 -14.68 14.18
CA LEU A 480 -6.51 -14.28 13.31
C LEU A 480 -7.91 -14.40 13.97
N ASP A 481 -7.99 -14.54 15.29
CA ASP A 481 -9.28 -14.75 15.96
C ASP A 481 -9.87 -13.48 16.57
N GLY A 482 -9.16 -12.37 16.53
CA GLY A 482 -9.62 -11.07 17.02
C GLY A 482 -9.57 -9.97 15.96
N GLN A 483 -9.91 -8.73 16.34
CA GLN A 483 -9.95 -7.58 15.43
C GLN A 483 -8.58 -6.98 15.13
N LEU A 484 -7.55 -7.29 15.92
CA LEU A 484 -6.16 -7.04 15.60
C LEU A 484 -5.54 -8.37 15.17
N ALA A 485 -4.95 -8.40 13.99
CA ALA A 485 -4.40 -9.60 13.38
C ALA A 485 -2.94 -9.41 12.99
N TRP A 486 -2.19 -10.51 13.05
CA TRP A 486 -0.80 -10.59 12.61
C TRP A 486 -0.57 -11.85 11.80
N ARG A 487 0.07 -11.75 10.63
CA ARG A 487 0.52 -12.91 9.89
C ARG A 487 1.74 -12.59 9.02
N GLN A 488 2.82 -13.36 9.20
CA GLN A 488 3.95 -13.39 8.28
C GLN A 488 3.75 -14.55 7.30
N HIS A 489 3.87 -14.30 6.00
CA HIS A 489 3.72 -15.32 4.95
C HIS A 489 5.06 -15.75 4.36
N ASP A 490 5.08 -16.90 3.71
CA ASP A 490 6.24 -17.44 3.01
C ASP A 490 6.28 -16.94 1.54
N GLY A 491 6.23 -15.64 1.36
CA GLY A 491 6.41 -14.92 0.09
C GLY A 491 7.35 -13.74 0.30
N GLY A 492 7.62 -13.01 -0.79
CA GLY A 492 8.50 -11.84 -0.79
C GLY A 492 7.80 -10.54 -0.35
N HIS A 493 8.24 -9.42 -0.92
CA HIS A 493 7.74 -8.07 -0.64
C HIS A 493 6.38 -7.80 -1.31
N THR A 494 5.34 -8.41 -0.78
CA THR A 494 3.95 -8.36 -1.25
C THR A 494 3.03 -8.75 -0.10
N ASP A 495 1.75 -8.51 -0.19
CA ASP A 495 0.74 -9.03 0.74
C ASP A 495 -0.20 -10.07 0.10
N ALA A 496 -0.05 -10.33 -1.19
CA ALA A 496 -0.92 -11.22 -1.95
C ALA A 496 -1.11 -12.61 -1.31
N PRO A 497 -0.09 -13.26 -0.73
CA PRO A 497 -0.28 -14.53 -0.02
C PRO A 497 -1.12 -14.40 1.26
N ASN A 498 -1.27 -13.19 1.81
CA ASN A 498 -2.11 -12.92 2.96
C ASN A 498 -3.53 -12.46 2.59
N MET A 499 -3.79 -12.09 1.33
CA MET A 499 -5.09 -11.57 0.90
C MET A 499 -6.23 -12.56 1.17
N VAL A 500 -6.06 -13.84 0.86
CA VAL A 500 -7.06 -14.89 1.14
C VAL A 500 -7.36 -15.00 2.65
N TYR A 501 -6.34 -14.83 3.49
CA TYR A 501 -6.53 -14.86 4.95
C TYR A 501 -7.20 -13.58 5.46
N PHE A 502 -6.84 -12.44 4.88
CA PHE A 502 -7.46 -11.14 5.18
C PHE A 502 -8.96 -11.16 4.85
N ILE A 503 -9.34 -11.58 3.64
CA ILE A 503 -10.73 -11.66 3.21
C ILE A 503 -11.52 -12.58 4.15
N ALA A 504 -11.07 -13.82 4.34
CA ALA A 504 -11.74 -14.78 5.20
C ALA A 504 -11.84 -14.34 6.67
N TRP A 505 -10.84 -13.59 7.15
CA TRP A 505 -10.85 -12.98 8.48
C TRP A 505 -11.82 -11.82 8.57
N ALA A 506 -11.81 -10.89 7.61
CA ALA A 506 -12.68 -9.73 7.59
C ALA A 506 -14.15 -10.13 7.47
N ASP A 507 -14.48 -11.10 6.60
CA ASP A 507 -15.84 -11.62 6.38
C ASP A 507 -16.52 -12.07 7.67
N LYS A 508 -15.76 -12.69 8.59
CA LYS A 508 -16.30 -13.13 9.90
C LYS A 508 -16.81 -11.95 10.73
N TRP A 509 -16.18 -10.77 10.59
CA TRP A 509 -16.52 -9.59 11.38
C TRP A 509 -17.59 -8.73 10.72
N ILE A 510 -17.59 -8.63 9.39
CA ILE A 510 -18.56 -7.82 8.65
C ILE A 510 -19.81 -8.61 8.22
N GLY A 511 -19.79 -9.93 8.40
CA GLY A 511 -20.93 -10.79 8.04
C GLY A 511 -21.12 -10.97 6.54
N HIS A 512 -20.04 -10.77 5.74
CA HIS A 512 -20.05 -11.04 4.32
C HIS A 512 -19.80 -12.54 4.06
N GLY A 513 -20.23 -13.06 2.92
CA GLY A 513 -20.06 -14.50 2.59
C GLY A 513 -20.99 -15.48 3.29
N ALA A 514 -21.60 -15.13 4.43
CA ALA A 514 -22.52 -16.02 5.16
C ALA A 514 -23.89 -16.23 4.48
N ARG A 515 -24.15 -15.57 3.35
CA ARG A 515 -25.43 -15.56 2.62
C ARG A 515 -25.33 -16.08 1.18
N GLN A 516 -24.21 -16.67 0.80
CA GLN A 516 -24.06 -17.24 -0.55
C GLN A 516 -24.49 -18.69 -0.61
#